data_2c4f2c1a3eff7e715ae8f21ddd4ab131
#
_entry.id   2c4f2c1a3eff7e715ae8f21ddd4ab131
#
_cell.length_a   1.000
_cell.length_b   1.000
_cell.length_c   1.000
_cell.angle_alpha   90.00
_cell.angle_beta   90.00
_cell.angle_gamma   90.00
#
_symmetry.space_group_name_H-M   'P 1'
#
loop_
_entity.id
_entity.type
_entity.pdbx_description
1 polymer ?
#
loop_
_entity_poly.entity_id
_entity_poly.type
_entity_poly.pdbx_seq_one_letter_code
_entity_poly.pdbx_strand_id
1 'polypeptide(L)'
;VEAAGYGLVTDGDIDEEELRREKYRNHIIRLAAAWATAIAVMSISMTSLGTQATWQWATAIIATVSLAYCGRRFYERAWQMVKQRSANMDTLVALSTASAWAVSIFQIAFPDFAAKHGMGNHVYFDSATMIVAFVLTGRLLEEKAKNSTSSAIRSLIDLQPSNATVLDDCGGSRLVDIKDIHAGDIVLVKPGGRIPVDGTVSQGDTYVDESMLTGEPMQVAKHKGDKVFAGTINKNGAI
;
A
#
# COMPACT_ATOMS: atom_id res chain seq x y z
N VAL A 1 10.54 19.19 3.57
CA VAL A 1 9.88 17.96 3.16
C VAL A 1 10.95 16.93 2.81
N GLU A 2 11.97 17.25 2.01
CA GLU A 2 13.10 16.35 1.67
C GLU A 2 13.92 15.92 2.90
N ALA A 3 14.11 16.78 3.89
CA ALA A 3 14.81 16.45 5.13
C ALA A 3 14.09 15.41 6.01
N ALA A 4 12.79 15.17 5.74
CA ALA A 4 11.97 14.15 6.40
C ALA A 4 11.86 12.84 5.58
N GLY A 5 12.58 12.73 4.46
CA GLY A 5 12.61 11.53 3.62
C GLY A 5 11.39 11.34 2.71
N TYR A 6 10.61 12.40 2.46
CA TYR A 6 9.50 12.39 1.51
C TYR A 6 9.91 13.05 0.19
N GLY A 7 9.90 12.30 -0.91
CA GLY A 7 10.02 12.82 -2.25
C GLY A 7 8.71 13.48 -2.69
N LEU A 8 8.78 14.71 -3.23
CA LEU A 8 7.66 15.32 -3.94
C LEU A 8 7.58 14.67 -5.34
N VAL A 9 6.50 13.95 -5.61
CA VAL A 9 6.13 13.54 -6.96
C VAL A 9 5.35 14.71 -7.55
N THR A 10 5.98 15.45 -8.46
CA THR A 10 5.31 16.48 -9.26
C THR A 10 4.43 15.79 -10.30
N ASP A 11 3.21 16.27 -10.42
CA ASP A 11 2.14 15.87 -11.31
C ASP A 11 2.63 15.81 -12.76
N GLY A 12 2.84 14.63 -13.26
CA GLY A 12 3.22 14.33 -14.63
C GLY A 12 3.07 12.85 -14.86
N ASP A 13 1.94 12.41 -15.40
CA ASP A 13 1.66 11.15 -16.12
C ASP A 13 2.34 9.84 -15.64
N ILE A 14 2.61 9.71 -14.37
CA ILE A 14 2.98 8.42 -13.81
C ILE A 14 1.69 7.80 -13.29
N ASP A 15 1.24 6.77 -13.99
CA ASP A 15 0.09 5.98 -13.58
C ASP A 15 0.34 5.46 -12.14
N GLU A 16 -0.33 6.08 -11.16
CA GLU A 16 -0.19 5.70 -9.74
C GLU A 16 -0.46 4.20 -9.55
N GLU A 17 -1.27 3.61 -10.43
CA GLU A 17 -1.57 2.19 -10.40
C GLU A 17 -0.37 1.34 -10.84
N GLU A 18 0.38 1.75 -11.84
CA GLU A 18 1.59 1.02 -12.28
C GLU A 18 2.66 1.05 -11.19
N LEU A 19 2.91 2.19 -10.58
CA LEU A 19 3.84 2.31 -9.46
C LEU A 19 3.41 1.46 -8.25
N ARG A 20 2.11 1.37 -8.00
CA ARG A 20 1.55 0.55 -6.93
C ARG A 20 1.72 -0.93 -7.24
N ARG A 21 1.45 -1.36 -8.48
CA ARG A 21 1.64 -2.74 -8.95
C ARG A 21 3.12 -3.16 -8.88
N GLU A 22 4.04 -2.29 -9.26
CA GLU A 22 5.48 -2.56 -9.16
C GLU A 22 5.94 -2.70 -7.70
N LYS A 23 5.51 -1.80 -6.81
CA LYS A 23 5.82 -1.89 -5.38
C LYS A 23 5.30 -3.19 -4.78
N TYR A 24 4.07 -3.58 -5.11
CA TYR A 24 3.45 -4.82 -4.64
C TYR A 24 4.18 -6.06 -5.17
N ARG A 25 4.52 -6.10 -6.46
CA ARG A 25 5.30 -7.18 -7.07
C ARG A 25 6.66 -7.33 -6.41
N ASN A 26 7.36 -6.23 -6.17
CA ASN A 26 8.66 -6.24 -5.49
C ASN A 26 8.55 -6.72 -4.03
N HIS A 27 7.45 -6.42 -3.34
CA HIS A 27 7.17 -6.95 -2.00
C HIS A 27 6.98 -8.47 -2.04
N ILE A 28 6.20 -9.00 -2.98
CA ILE A 28 5.97 -10.44 -3.14
C ILE A 28 7.27 -11.17 -3.46
N ILE A 29 8.11 -10.64 -4.37
CA ILE A 29 9.39 -11.26 -4.73
C ILE A 29 10.31 -11.34 -3.50
N ARG A 30 10.42 -10.26 -2.72
CA ARG A 30 11.22 -10.26 -1.49
C ARG A 30 10.68 -11.22 -0.44
N LEU A 31 9.36 -11.31 -0.30
CA LEU A 31 8.69 -12.25 0.61
C LEU A 31 8.96 -13.69 0.20
N ALA A 32 8.81 -14.03 -1.08
CA ALA A 32 9.11 -15.36 -1.60
C ALA A 32 10.58 -15.73 -1.40
N ALA A 33 11.50 -14.80 -1.67
CA ALA A 33 12.93 -15.01 -1.42
C ALA A 33 13.23 -15.21 0.07
N ALA A 34 12.61 -14.44 0.97
CA ALA A 34 12.78 -14.58 2.42
C ALA A 34 12.28 -15.94 2.91
N TRP A 35 11.14 -16.40 2.47
CA TRP A 35 10.63 -17.73 2.83
C TRP A 35 11.48 -18.86 2.25
N ALA A 36 11.89 -18.76 0.98
CA ALA A 36 12.76 -19.76 0.36
C ALA A 36 14.10 -19.90 1.11
N THR A 37 14.73 -18.77 1.46
CA THR A 37 15.98 -18.79 2.23
C THR A 37 15.79 -19.25 3.66
N ALA A 38 14.70 -18.84 4.34
CA ALA A 38 14.41 -19.28 5.70
C ALA A 38 14.18 -20.80 5.79
N ILE A 39 13.38 -21.35 4.86
CA ILE A 39 13.13 -22.80 4.78
C ILE A 39 14.43 -23.56 4.46
N ALA A 40 15.25 -23.07 3.54
CA ALA A 40 16.52 -23.70 3.18
C ALA A 40 17.49 -23.73 4.37
N VAL A 41 17.68 -22.58 5.06
CA VAL A 41 18.55 -22.50 6.23
C VAL A 41 18.02 -23.38 7.36
N MET A 42 16.72 -23.36 7.63
CA MET A 42 16.09 -24.20 8.66
C MET A 42 16.25 -25.69 8.35
N SER A 43 16.06 -26.11 7.08
CA SER A 43 16.22 -27.50 6.68
C SER A 43 17.66 -28.00 6.89
N ILE A 44 18.65 -27.18 6.59
CA ILE A 44 20.06 -27.48 6.82
C ILE A 44 20.34 -27.56 8.34
N SER A 45 19.84 -26.59 9.11
CA SER A 45 20.04 -26.49 10.56
C SER A 45 19.45 -27.70 11.31
N MET A 46 18.30 -28.21 10.87
CA MET A 46 17.64 -29.37 11.51
C MET A 46 18.24 -30.73 11.11
N THR A 47 19.11 -30.76 10.11
CA THR A 47 19.79 -32.00 9.68
C THR A 47 21.14 -32.11 10.35
N SER A 48 21.69 -33.31 10.39
CA SER A 48 23.09 -33.56 10.87
C SER A 48 24.14 -32.75 10.11
N LEU A 49 23.80 -32.21 8.94
CA LEU A 49 24.65 -31.30 8.17
C LEU A 49 24.90 -29.98 8.92
N GLY A 50 23.94 -29.49 9.71
CA GLY A 50 24.04 -28.23 10.45
C GLY A 50 25.15 -28.21 11.52
N THR A 51 25.68 -29.36 11.91
CA THR A 51 26.80 -29.46 12.86
C THR A 51 28.17 -29.42 12.18
N GLN A 52 28.23 -29.56 10.85
CA GLN A 52 29.50 -29.55 10.10
C GLN A 52 29.91 -28.11 9.78
N ALA A 53 31.16 -27.75 10.01
CA ALA A 53 31.69 -26.40 9.83
C ALA A 53 31.49 -25.86 8.41
N THR A 54 31.60 -26.70 7.39
CA THR A 54 31.35 -26.27 5.98
C THR A 54 29.94 -25.83 5.73
N TRP A 55 28.94 -26.53 6.28
CA TRP A 55 27.51 -26.16 6.14
C TRP A 55 27.13 -24.97 7.01
N GLN A 56 27.78 -24.78 8.16
CA GLN A 56 27.60 -23.58 8.99
C GLN A 56 28.06 -22.32 8.27
N TRP A 57 29.18 -22.35 7.55
CA TRP A 57 29.58 -21.22 6.70
C TRP A 57 28.67 -21.01 5.51
N ALA A 58 28.16 -22.08 4.89
CA ALA A 58 27.19 -21.97 3.81
C ALA A 58 25.89 -21.30 4.30
N THR A 59 25.34 -21.71 5.45
CA THR A 59 24.15 -21.07 6.03
C THR A 59 24.42 -19.63 6.45
N ALA A 60 25.62 -19.31 6.94
CA ALA A 60 26.04 -17.94 7.25
C ALA A 60 25.99 -17.03 6.02
N ILE A 61 26.50 -17.49 4.88
CA ILE A 61 26.49 -16.73 3.62
C ILE A 61 25.05 -16.54 3.13
N ILE A 62 24.25 -17.61 3.09
CA ILE A 62 22.85 -17.54 2.66
C ILE A 62 22.05 -16.59 3.55
N ALA A 63 22.19 -16.71 4.87
CA ALA A 63 21.52 -15.83 5.82
C ALA A 63 21.95 -14.37 5.67
N THR A 64 23.26 -14.11 5.51
CA THR A 64 23.77 -12.75 5.32
C THR A 64 23.20 -12.10 4.06
N VAL A 65 23.19 -12.82 2.94
CA VAL A 65 22.62 -12.31 1.69
C VAL A 65 21.11 -12.08 1.85
N SER A 66 20.40 -13.00 2.50
CA SER A 66 18.96 -12.87 2.77
C SER A 66 18.67 -11.64 3.66
N LEU A 67 19.39 -11.47 4.76
CA LEU A 67 19.24 -10.33 5.65
C LEU A 67 19.57 -9.00 4.95
N ALA A 68 20.64 -8.98 4.14
CA ALA A 68 21.03 -7.78 3.38
C ALA A 68 20.00 -7.41 2.31
N TYR A 69 19.43 -8.39 1.60
CA TYR A 69 18.46 -8.14 0.53
C TYR A 69 17.02 -7.94 1.04
N CYS A 70 16.51 -8.89 1.82
CA CYS A 70 15.15 -8.87 2.32
C CYS A 70 14.98 -7.91 3.50
N GLY A 71 15.98 -7.84 4.39
CA GLY A 71 16.00 -7.03 5.60
C GLY A 71 16.43 -5.58 5.41
N ARG A 72 16.97 -5.20 4.25
CA ARG A 72 17.54 -3.86 3.98
C ARG A 72 16.70 -2.71 4.49
N ARG A 73 15.40 -2.71 4.21
CA ARG A 73 14.47 -1.65 4.63
C ARG A 73 14.33 -1.53 6.15
N PHE A 74 14.45 -2.65 6.88
CA PHE A 74 14.39 -2.64 8.35
C PHE A 74 15.64 -1.98 8.92
N TYR A 75 16.82 -2.32 8.40
CA TYR A 75 18.08 -1.74 8.84
C TYR A 75 18.19 -0.25 8.52
N GLU A 76 17.79 0.17 7.32
CA GLU A 76 17.77 1.58 6.91
C GLU A 76 16.85 2.42 7.82
N ARG A 77 15.62 1.93 8.07
CA ARG A 77 14.66 2.61 8.95
C ARG A 77 15.09 2.60 10.40
N ALA A 78 15.61 1.48 10.89
CA ALA A 78 16.15 1.39 12.24
C ALA A 78 17.28 2.41 12.46
N TRP A 79 18.18 2.54 11.50
CA TRP A 79 19.26 3.52 11.55
C TRP A 79 18.76 4.96 11.59
N GLN A 80 17.74 5.29 10.79
CA GLN A 80 17.09 6.61 10.81
C GLN A 80 16.44 6.90 12.17
N MET A 81 15.74 5.91 12.74
CA MET A 81 15.10 6.06 14.05
C MET A 81 16.10 6.24 15.18
N VAL A 82 17.20 5.49 15.17
CA VAL A 82 18.30 5.64 16.16
C VAL A 82 18.90 7.06 16.12
N LYS A 83 19.09 7.62 14.90
CA LYS A 83 19.55 9.00 14.76
C LYS A 83 18.59 10.03 15.37
N GLN A 84 17.29 9.73 15.33
CA GLN A 84 16.23 10.57 15.90
C GLN A 84 15.97 10.27 17.40
N ARG A 85 16.81 9.42 18.03
CA ARG A 85 16.64 8.94 19.42
C ARG A 85 15.25 8.34 19.69
N SER A 86 14.68 7.72 18.68
CA SER A 86 13.39 7.04 18.70
C SER A 86 13.57 5.57 18.37
N ALA A 87 12.64 4.72 18.81
CA ALA A 87 12.61 3.31 18.49
C ALA A 87 11.24 2.93 17.98
N ASN A 88 11.20 2.03 16.99
CA ASN A 88 9.98 1.48 16.43
C ASN A 88 10.13 -0.04 16.25
N MET A 89 9.10 -0.69 15.71
CA MET A 89 9.12 -2.12 15.41
C MET A 89 10.31 -2.52 14.52
N ASP A 90 10.70 -1.69 13.55
CA ASP A 90 11.83 -1.95 12.66
C ASP A 90 13.16 -1.96 13.42
N THR A 91 13.31 -1.09 14.42
CA THR A 91 14.50 -1.04 15.28
C THR A 91 14.62 -2.34 16.09
N LEU A 92 13.51 -2.86 16.63
CA LEU A 92 13.50 -4.11 17.37
C LEU A 92 13.86 -5.30 16.47
N VAL A 93 13.28 -5.37 15.28
CA VAL A 93 13.57 -6.43 14.29
C VAL A 93 15.03 -6.37 13.85
N ALA A 94 15.56 -5.18 13.56
CA ALA A 94 16.94 -4.99 13.15
C ALA A 94 17.92 -5.41 14.28
N LEU A 95 17.62 -5.02 15.52
CA LEU A 95 18.45 -5.38 16.66
C LEU A 95 18.45 -6.89 16.92
N SER A 96 17.27 -7.54 16.93
CA SER A 96 17.15 -8.97 17.19
C SER A 96 17.85 -9.82 16.11
N THR A 97 17.62 -9.48 14.82
CA THR A 97 18.24 -10.21 13.71
C THR A 97 19.74 -9.98 13.62
N ALA A 98 20.23 -8.76 13.88
CA ALA A 98 21.65 -8.45 13.92
C ALA A 98 22.35 -9.15 15.10
N SER A 99 21.72 -9.20 16.28
CA SER A 99 22.25 -9.92 17.43
C SER A 99 22.35 -11.42 17.19
N ALA A 100 21.30 -12.03 16.64
CA ALA A 100 21.30 -13.46 16.30
C ALA A 100 22.38 -13.79 15.24
N TRP A 101 22.53 -12.94 14.23
CA TRP A 101 23.56 -13.06 13.22
C TRP A 101 24.97 -12.92 13.83
N ALA A 102 25.20 -11.88 14.64
CA ALA A 102 26.51 -11.62 15.23
C ALA A 102 26.96 -12.74 16.19
N VAL A 103 26.03 -13.25 17.03
CA VAL A 103 26.31 -14.38 17.93
C VAL A 103 26.65 -15.62 17.12
N SER A 104 25.92 -15.91 16.05
CA SER A 104 26.17 -17.08 15.20
C SER A 104 27.50 -16.99 14.47
N ILE A 105 27.85 -15.83 13.93
CA ILE A 105 29.17 -15.62 13.31
C ILE A 105 30.29 -15.79 14.36
N PHE A 106 30.11 -15.25 15.57
CA PHE A 106 31.07 -15.39 16.63
C PHE A 106 31.28 -16.87 17.02
N GLN A 107 30.20 -17.66 17.13
CA GLN A 107 30.30 -19.10 17.44
C GLN A 107 31.06 -19.88 16.36
N ILE A 108 30.85 -19.58 15.08
CA ILE A 108 31.55 -20.25 13.98
C ILE A 108 33.01 -19.82 13.92
N ALA A 109 33.32 -18.54 14.19
CA ALA A 109 34.68 -18.01 14.14
C ALA A 109 35.54 -18.47 15.31
N PHE A 110 34.95 -18.66 16.51
CA PHE A 110 35.63 -19.01 17.73
C PHE A 110 35.01 -20.23 18.43
N PRO A 111 35.01 -21.41 17.81
CA PRO A 111 34.33 -22.62 18.32
C PRO A 111 34.83 -23.07 19.68
N ASP A 112 36.14 -23.02 19.90
CA ASP A 112 36.77 -23.44 21.17
C ASP A 112 36.38 -22.53 22.34
N PHE A 113 36.26 -21.23 22.09
CA PHE A 113 35.80 -20.25 23.07
C PHE A 113 34.32 -20.45 23.41
N ALA A 114 33.50 -20.66 22.39
CA ALA A 114 32.06 -20.91 22.55
C ALA A 114 31.81 -22.18 23.38
N ALA A 115 32.52 -23.27 23.09
CA ALA A 115 32.43 -24.52 23.84
C ALA A 115 32.84 -24.37 25.31
N LYS A 116 33.92 -23.65 25.61
CA LYS A 116 34.38 -23.40 26.99
C LYS A 116 33.39 -22.60 27.84
N HIS A 117 32.60 -21.74 27.23
CA HIS A 117 31.63 -20.89 27.92
C HIS A 117 30.18 -21.43 27.86
N GLY A 118 30.02 -22.71 27.48
CA GLY A 118 28.69 -23.37 27.47
C GLY A 118 27.75 -22.87 26.39
N MET A 119 28.24 -22.09 25.41
CA MET A 119 27.48 -21.77 24.23
C MET A 119 27.44 -23.02 23.36
N GLY A 120 26.25 -23.59 23.18
CA GLY A 120 26.09 -24.80 22.36
C GLY A 120 26.59 -24.60 20.93
N ASN A 121 26.73 -25.69 20.19
CA ASN A 121 27.16 -25.66 18.78
C ASN A 121 26.02 -25.28 17.80
N HIS A 122 24.98 -24.59 18.30
CA HIS A 122 23.82 -24.21 17.53
C HIS A 122 23.93 -22.76 17.05
N VAL A 123 23.89 -22.58 15.74
CA VAL A 123 23.84 -21.27 15.11
C VAL A 123 22.36 -20.80 14.96
N TYR A 124 22.14 -19.50 15.06
CA TYR A 124 20.80 -18.87 15.07
C TYR A 124 20.44 -18.20 13.73
N PHE A 125 21.04 -18.63 12.62
CA PHE A 125 20.74 -18.07 11.29
C PHE A 125 19.33 -18.39 10.83
N ASP A 126 18.81 -19.55 11.18
CA ASP A 126 17.44 -19.98 10.94
C ASP A 126 16.43 -19.03 11.62
N SER A 127 16.68 -18.73 12.89
CA SER A 127 15.85 -17.80 13.65
C SER A 127 15.88 -16.39 13.05
N ALA A 128 17.06 -15.87 12.68
CA ALA A 128 17.20 -14.55 12.07
C ALA A 128 16.45 -14.45 10.73
N THR A 129 16.59 -15.43 9.85
CA THR A 129 15.92 -15.46 8.54
C THR A 129 14.41 -15.65 8.68
N MET A 130 13.97 -16.49 9.64
CA MET A 130 12.57 -16.72 9.92
C MET A 130 11.87 -15.47 10.46
N ILE A 131 12.51 -14.72 11.37
CA ILE A 131 11.98 -13.44 11.87
C ILE A 131 11.73 -12.48 10.70
N VAL A 132 12.68 -12.34 9.77
CA VAL A 132 12.52 -11.47 8.60
C VAL A 132 11.35 -11.92 7.72
N ALA A 133 11.22 -13.23 7.46
CA ALA A 133 10.14 -13.78 6.65
C ALA A 133 8.76 -13.51 7.28
N PHE A 134 8.62 -13.74 8.59
CA PHE A 134 7.36 -13.46 9.31
C PHE A 134 7.02 -11.97 9.35
N VAL A 135 8.00 -11.11 9.59
CA VAL A 135 7.75 -9.66 9.64
C VAL A 135 7.36 -9.12 8.26
N LEU A 136 7.99 -9.61 7.17
CA LEU A 136 7.58 -9.26 5.81
C LEU A 136 6.16 -9.75 5.49
N THR A 137 5.80 -10.95 5.96
CA THR A 137 4.42 -11.47 5.84
C THR A 137 3.43 -10.58 6.56
N GLY A 138 3.73 -10.23 7.82
CA GLY A 138 2.88 -9.34 8.63
C GLY A 138 2.67 -7.98 7.95
N ARG A 139 3.72 -7.40 7.38
CA ARG A 139 3.61 -6.13 6.63
C ARG A 139 2.75 -6.23 5.38
N LEU A 140 2.86 -7.33 4.63
CA LEU A 140 2.01 -7.56 3.47
C LEU A 140 0.53 -7.67 3.89
N LEU A 141 0.23 -8.38 4.97
CA LEU A 141 -1.13 -8.49 5.51
C LEU A 141 -1.66 -7.14 6.00
N GLU A 142 -0.83 -6.36 6.69
CA GLU A 142 -1.16 -5.00 7.13
C GLU A 142 -1.49 -4.09 5.95
N GLU A 143 -0.64 -4.10 4.91
CA GLU A 143 -0.85 -3.30 3.69
C GLU A 143 -2.13 -3.71 2.98
N LYS A 144 -2.41 -5.01 2.87
CA LYS A 144 -3.64 -5.54 2.29
C LYS A 144 -4.88 -5.12 3.07
N ALA A 145 -4.82 -5.17 4.41
CA ALA A 145 -5.92 -4.74 5.27
C ALA A 145 -6.22 -3.24 5.13
N LYS A 146 -5.19 -2.40 5.12
CA LYS A 146 -5.33 -0.95 4.92
C LYS A 146 -5.92 -0.60 3.54
N ASN A 147 -5.48 -1.28 2.50
CA ASN A 147 -5.99 -1.07 1.14
C ASN A 147 -7.46 -1.48 1.00
N SER A 148 -7.90 -2.53 1.69
CA SER A 148 -9.31 -2.95 1.70
C SER A 148 -10.23 -1.89 2.29
N THR A 149 -9.82 -1.21 3.36
CA THR A 149 -10.60 -0.13 3.98
C THR A 149 -10.66 1.12 3.07
N SER A 150 -9.59 1.43 2.38
CA SER A 150 -9.53 2.57 1.45
C SER A 150 -10.35 2.35 0.18
N SER A 151 -10.56 1.10 -0.24
CA SER A 151 -11.34 0.78 -1.44
C SER A 151 -12.83 1.08 -1.26
N ALA A 152 -13.38 0.94 -0.04
CA ALA A 152 -14.76 1.30 0.26
C ALA A 152 -15.01 2.82 0.10
N ILE A 153 -14.04 3.65 0.46
CA ILE A 153 -14.12 5.10 0.26
C ILE A 153 -13.97 5.47 -1.22
N ARG A 154 -13.09 4.78 -1.95
CA ARG A 154 -12.92 5.00 -3.39
C ARG A 154 -14.14 4.61 -4.19
N SER A 155 -14.83 3.52 -3.84
CA SER A 155 -16.08 3.14 -4.54
C SER A 155 -17.18 4.18 -4.38
N LEU A 156 -17.14 5.05 -3.36
CA LEU A 156 -18.02 6.21 -3.25
C LEU A 156 -17.58 7.37 -4.15
N ILE A 157 -16.29 7.55 -4.37
CA ILE A 157 -15.71 8.57 -5.28
C ILE A 157 -15.92 8.13 -6.73
N ASP A 158 -15.76 6.86 -7.06
CA ASP A 158 -15.97 6.26 -8.40
C ASP A 158 -17.45 6.31 -8.85
N LEU A 159 -18.36 6.76 -7.97
CA LEU A 159 -19.75 7.03 -8.34
C LEU A 159 -19.92 8.33 -9.14
N GLN A 160 -18.94 9.23 -9.19
CA GLN A 160 -18.95 10.36 -10.11
C GLN A 160 -18.66 9.87 -11.54
N PRO A 161 -19.48 10.26 -12.52
CA PRO A 161 -19.17 10.00 -13.91
C PRO A 161 -17.87 10.74 -14.30
N SER A 162 -17.03 10.13 -15.13
CA SER A 162 -15.79 10.77 -15.59
C SER A 162 -16.03 11.87 -16.63
N ASN A 163 -17.18 11.84 -17.31
CA ASN A 163 -17.52 12.74 -18.39
C ASN A 163 -18.91 13.37 -18.17
N ALA A 164 -19.12 14.57 -18.69
CA ALA A 164 -20.39 15.27 -18.69
C ALA A 164 -20.72 15.80 -20.07
N THR A 165 -22.02 16.00 -20.36
CA THR A 165 -22.48 16.63 -21.59
C THR A 165 -22.69 18.11 -21.32
N VAL A 166 -21.84 18.96 -21.88
CA VAL A 166 -21.95 20.42 -21.80
C VAL A 166 -22.69 20.93 -23.04
N LEU A 167 -23.64 21.87 -22.84
CA LEU A 167 -24.35 22.56 -23.92
C LEU A 167 -23.59 23.82 -24.31
N ASP A 168 -23.37 24.00 -25.61
CA ASP A 168 -22.80 25.23 -26.15
C ASP A 168 -23.88 26.27 -26.39
N ASP A 169 -23.53 27.56 -26.42
CA ASP A 169 -24.43 28.69 -26.68
C ASP A 169 -25.21 28.59 -27.97
N CYS A 170 -24.77 27.80 -28.94
CA CYS A 170 -25.41 27.54 -30.22
C CYS A 170 -26.37 26.33 -30.21
N GLY A 171 -26.62 25.71 -29.03
CA GLY A 171 -27.51 24.54 -28.88
C GLY A 171 -26.82 23.20 -29.25
N GLY A 172 -25.55 23.21 -29.50
CA GLY A 172 -24.73 21.98 -29.64
C GLY A 172 -24.47 21.34 -28.28
N SER A 173 -24.22 20.05 -28.28
CA SER A 173 -23.77 19.32 -27.07
C SER A 173 -22.45 18.65 -27.33
N ARG A 174 -21.52 18.79 -26.39
CA ARG A 174 -20.20 18.12 -26.41
C ARG A 174 -19.95 17.33 -25.13
N LEU A 175 -19.30 16.19 -25.29
CA LEU A 175 -18.84 15.40 -24.14
C LEU A 175 -17.49 15.95 -23.68
N VAL A 176 -17.40 16.29 -22.38
CA VAL A 176 -16.22 16.93 -21.78
C VAL A 176 -15.82 16.13 -20.54
N ASP A 177 -14.54 16.03 -20.24
CA ASP A 177 -14.08 15.49 -18.96
C ASP A 177 -14.52 16.43 -17.83
N ILE A 178 -14.90 15.87 -16.69
CA ILE A 178 -15.34 16.67 -15.52
C ILE A 178 -14.28 17.68 -15.09
N LYS A 179 -13.01 17.37 -15.26
CA LYS A 179 -11.88 18.26 -14.92
C LYS A 179 -11.87 19.56 -15.74
N ASP A 180 -12.49 19.53 -16.90
CA ASP A 180 -12.52 20.65 -17.86
C ASP A 180 -13.81 21.48 -17.76
N ILE A 181 -14.69 21.17 -16.81
CA ILE A 181 -15.93 21.91 -16.56
C ILE A 181 -15.62 23.13 -15.69
N HIS A 182 -16.10 24.30 -16.11
CA HIS A 182 -15.92 25.55 -15.42
C HIS A 182 -17.25 26.09 -14.84
N ALA A 183 -17.12 26.94 -13.84
CA ALA A 183 -18.27 27.61 -13.27
C ALA A 183 -18.95 28.52 -14.33
N GLY A 184 -20.23 28.29 -14.60
CA GLY A 184 -21.00 28.95 -15.64
C GLY A 184 -21.34 28.05 -16.82
N ASP A 185 -20.75 26.89 -16.96
CA ASP A 185 -21.09 25.91 -17.99
C ASP A 185 -22.50 25.33 -17.73
N ILE A 186 -23.25 25.09 -18.82
CA ILE A 186 -24.56 24.44 -18.77
C ILE A 186 -24.37 22.95 -19.07
N VAL A 187 -24.67 22.11 -18.09
CA VAL A 187 -24.54 20.66 -18.18
C VAL A 187 -25.89 20.01 -18.34
N LEU A 188 -26.02 19.16 -19.35
CA LEU A 188 -27.25 18.39 -19.60
C LEU A 188 -27.20 17.05 -18.88
N VAL A 189 -28.12 16.80 -17.97
CA VAL A 189 -28.29 15.53 -17.29
C VAL A 189 -29.59 14.86 -17.73
N LYS A 190 -29.46 13.75 -18.47
CA LYS A 190 -30.58 12.95 -18.97
C LYS A 190 -31.25 12.14 -17.85
N PRO A 191 -32.49 11.69 -18.02
CA PRO A 191 -33.16 10.75 -17.11
C PRO A 191 -32.29 9.49 -16.90
N GLY A 192 -32.16 9.05 -15.65
CA GLY A 192 -31.27 7.96 -15.25
C GLY A 192 -29.79 8.33 -15.17
N GLY A 193 -29.39 9.51 -15.60
CA GLY A 193 -28.01 10.00 -15.53
C GLY A 193 -27.62 10.44 -14.13
N ARG A 194 -26.32 10.31 -13.82
CA ARG A 194 -25.76 10.89 -12.59
C ARG A 194 -25.41 12.35 -12.82
N ILE A 195 -25.65 13.17 -11.81
CA ILE A 195 -25.26 14.59 -11.81
C ILE A 195 -23.73 14.65 -11.64
N PRO A 196 -23.00 15.24 -12.62
CA PRO A 196 -21.54 15.16 -12.63
C PRO A 196 -20.86 16.14 -11.68
N VAL A 197 -21.44 17.32 -11.48
CA VAL A 197 -20.90 18.40 -10.66
C VAL A 197 -21.98 19.06 -9.83
N ASP A 198 -21.61 19.70 -8.73
CA ASP A 198 -22.54 20.52 -7.94
C ASP A 198 -23.03 21.71 -8.78
N GLY A 199 -24.30 22.02 -8.70
CA GLY A 199 -24.88 23.13 -9.49
C GLY A 199 -26.29 23.54 -9.08
N THR A 200 -26.90 24.35 -9.93
CA THR A 200 -28.27 24.76 -9.81
C THR A 200 -29.03 24.43 -11.08
N VAL A 201 -30.27 23.98 -10.97
CA VAL A 201 -31.12 23.68 -12.11
C VAL A 201 -31.41 24.97 -12.87
N SER A 202 -30.95 25.08 -14.11
CA SER A 202 -31.20 26.22 -14.98
C SER A 202 -32.54 26.11 -15.72
N GLN A 203 -32.91 24.87 -16.10
CA GLN A 203 -34.11 24.55 -16.83
C GLN A 203 -34.54 23.10 -16.58
N GLY A 204 -35.85 22.83 -16.61
CA GLY A 204 -36.42 21.50 -16.42
C GLY A 204 -36.90 21.25 -15.00
N ASP A 205 -37.71 20.20 -14.85
CA ASP A 205 -38.24 19.70 -13.59
C ASP A 205 -38.01 18.20 -13.51
N THR A 206 -37.51 17.72 -12.36
CA THR A 206 -37.24 16.32 -12.18
C THR A 206 -37.31 15.88 -10.71
N TYR A 207 -37.22 14.58 -10.49
CA TYR A 207 -36.95 14.01 -9.19
C TYR A 207 -35.49 13.50 -9.14
N VAL A 208 -34.80 13.84 -8.08
CA VAL A 208 -33.40 13.43 -7.85
C VAL A 208 -33.34 12.51 -6.66
N ASP A 209 -32.63 11.42 -6.82
CA ASP A 209 -32.31 10.48 -5.74
C ASP A 209 -31.04 10.94 -5.04
N GLU A 210 -31.21 11.49 -3.85
CA GLU A 210 -30.14 12.00 -2.98
C GLU A 210 -29.79 11.02 -1.85
N SER A 211 -30.29 9.77 -1.91
CA SER A 211 -30.11 8.77 -0.86
C SER A 211 -28.64 8.50 -0.49
N MET A 212 -27.73 8.70 -1.43
CA MET A 212 -26.29 8.56 -1.20
C MET A 212 -25.73 9.64 -0.25
N LEU A 213 -26.36 10.81 -0.19
CA LEU A 213 -25.94 11.94 0.66
C LEU A 213 -26.74 11.97 1.96
N THR A 214 -28.03 11.78 1.87
CA THR A 214 -28.96 11.94 3.00
C THR A 214 -29.22 10.64 3.76
N GLY A 215 -29.03 9.49 3.10
CA GLY A 215 -29.41 8.16 3.62
C GLY A 215 -30.94 7.88 3.48
N GLU A 216 -31.73 8.86 3.05
CA GLU A 216 -33.17 8.73 2.91
C GLU A 216 -33.51 8.19 1.51
N PRO A 217 -34.31 7.12 1.38
CA PRO A 217 -34.67 6.54 0.07
C PRO A 217 -35.67 7.35 -0.74
N MET A 218 -36.13 8.50 -0.23
CA MET A 218 -37.12 9.34 -0.92
C MET A 218 -36.46 10.23 -1.97
N GLN A 219 -37.07 10.26 -3.14
CA GLN A 219 -36.70 11.16 -4.23
C GLN A 219 -37.14 12.59 -3.91
N VAL A 220 -36.26 13.55 -4.17
CA VAL A 220 -36.52 14.99 -3.93
C VAL A 220 -36.89 15.66 -5.24
N ALA A 221 -38.02 16.38 -5.27
CA ALA A 221 -38.37 17.18 -6.42
C ALA A 221 -37.41 18.36 -6.59
N LYS A 222 -36.97 18.61 -7.81
CA LYS A 222 -36.08 19.72 -8.17
C LYS A 222 -36.70 20.52 -9.30
N HIS A 223 -36.74 21.81 -9.08
CA HIS A 223 -37.25 22.81 -10.01
C HIS A 223 -36.17 23.81 -10.37
N LYS A 224 -36.45 24.66 -11.36
CA LYS A 224 -35.54 25.74 -11.74
C LYS A 224 -35.12 26.58 -10.52
N GLY A 225 -33.81 26.71 -10.29
CA GLY A 225 -33.23 27.45 -9.18
C GLY A 225 -32.84 26.58 -7.98
N ASP A 226 -33.26 25.30 -7.95
CA ASP A 226 -32.90 24.39 -6.88
C ASP A 226 -31.45 23.87 -7.01
N LYS A 227 -30.81 23.62 -5.87
CA LYS A 227 -29.47 23.04 -5.83
C LYS A 227 -29.51 21.55 -6.11
N VAL A 228 -28.54 21.06 -6.86
CA VAL A 228 -28.28 19.66 -7.14
C VAL A 228 -26.84 19.33 -6.79
N PHE A 229 -26.60 18.09 -6.38
CA PHE A 229 -25.29 17.63 -5.88
C PHE A 229 -24.71 16.55 -6.76
N ALA A 230 -23.38 16.61 -6.95
CA ALA A 230 -22.64 15.60 -7.70
C ALA A 230 -22.83 14.19 -7.13
N GLY A 231 -22.91 13.20 -8.03
CA GLY A 231 -23.09 11.80 -7.65
C GLY A 231 -24.54 11.37 -7.43
N THR A 232 -25.49 12.29 -7.28
CA THR A 232 -26.94 11.99 -7.18
C THR A 232 -27.52 11.58 -8.54
N ILE A 233 -28.66 10.88 -8.54
CA ILE A 233 -29.23 10.29 -9.76
C ILE A 233 -30.48 11.07 -10.18
N ASN A 234 -30.44 11.62 -11.38
CA ASN A 234 -31.61 12.20 -12.02
C ASN A 234 -32.61 11.10 -12.46
N LYS A 235 -33.90 11.19 -12.13
CA LYS A 235 -34.86 10.10 -12.38
C LYS A 235 -35.73 10.34 -13.66
N ASN A 236 -36.56 11.34 -13.67
CA ASN A 236 -37.67 11.39 -14.63
C ASN A 236 -37.51 12.44 -15.75
N GLY A 237 -36.98 13.61 -15.45
CA GLY A 237 -36.84 14.72 -16.39
C GLY A 237 -35.39 14.91 -16.86
N ALA A 238 -35.19 15.65 -17.94
CA ALA A 238 -33.87 16.17 -18.29
C ALA A 238 -33.69 17.54 -17.63
N ILE A 239 -32.57 17.76 -17.03
CA ILE A 239 -32.20 19.04 -16.40
C ILE A 239 -30.86 19.50 -16.90
#